data_d55e53e2196e4895c6401443fab50975
#
_entry.id   d55e53e2196e4895c6401443fab50975
#
_cell.length_a   1.000
_cell.length_b   1.000
_cell.length_c   1.000
_cell.angle_alpha   90.00
_cell.angle_beta   90.00
_cell.angle_gamma   90.00
#
_symmetry.space_group_name_H-M   'P 1'
#
loop_
_entity.id
_entity.type
_entity.pdbx_description
1 polymer ?
#
loop_
_entity_poly.entity_id
_entity_poly.type
_entity_poly.pdbx_seq_one_letter_code
_entity_poly.pdbx_strand_id
1 'polypeptide(L)'
;MPEVWVNVAERTGIDALRITTRDEPDYDKLMRFRLDILDREGITIDDIQQVIAEMKPLPGALEFLDAVRARWQVLVLSDTFYEFGEPMLAKLGRPTLYCHDLVIDAESRMISGWKIRLEDQKYATVEGLRAMNFKTLAVGDSYNDTNMLAAAHSGILMDPPQNVIDEFPHFPVVQNHAELLAAIEAAAESLGE
;
A
#
# COMPACT_ATOMS: atom_id res chain seq x y z
N MET A 1 6.56 0.35 -0.48
CA MET A 1 6.90 0.31 0.97
C MET A 1 7.66 -0.99 1.21
N PRO A 2 8.73 -1.04 2.04
CA PRO A 2 9.37 -2.32 2.39
C PRO A 2 8.32 -3.28 2.95
N GLU A 3 8.45 -4.57 2.64
CA GLU A 3 7.47 -5.56 3.08
C GLU A 3 7.50 -5.71 4.61
N VAL A 4 6.42 -5.36 5.28
CA VAL A 4 6.32 -5.40 6.76
C VAL A 4 6.69 -6.78 7.29
N TRP A 5 6.13 -7.83 6.72
CA TRP A 5 6.33 -9.20 7.20
C TRP A 5 7.77 -9.70 7.07
N VAL A 6 8.49 -9.28 6.02
CA VAL A 6 9.92 -9.59 5.86
C VAL A 6 10.73 -8.93 6.98
N ASN A 7 10.44 -7.66 7.29
CA ASN A 7 11.12 -6.95 8.37
C ASN A 7 10.79 -7.53 9.76
N VAL A 8 9.54 -7.95 9.97
CA VAL A 8 9.14 -8.66 11.21
C VAL A 8 9.88 -9.98 11.32
N ALA A 9 9.98 -10.77 10.24
CA ALA A 9 10.74 -12.01 10.22
C ALA A 9 12.24 -11.80 10.56
N GLU A 10 12.86 -10.76 10.01
CA GLU A 10 14.25 -10.41 10.30
C GLU A 10 14.47 -10.04 11.75
N ARG A 11 13.58 -9.23 12.31
CA ARG A 11 13.69 -8.77 13.69
C ARG A 11 13.44 -9.87 14.72
N THR A 12 12.48 -10.75 14.43
CA THR A 12 12.10 -11.85 15.34
C THR A 12 12.91 -13.12 15.14
N GLY A 13 13.61 -13.25 14.01
CA GLY A 13 14.30 -14.49 13.61
C GLY A 13 13.34 -15.61 13.16
N ILE A 14 12.07 -15.29 12.88
CA ILE A 14 11.04 -16.26 12.48
C ILE A 14 10.90 -16.27 10.96
N ASP A 15 11.71 -17.08 10.28
CA ASP A 15 11.74 -17.15 8.82
C ASP A 15 10.38 -17.51 8.20
N ALA A 16 9.53 -18.24 8.91
CA ALA A 16 8.18 -18.59 8.46
C ALA A 16 7.29 -17.36 8.15
N LEU A 17 7.57 -16.20 8.74
CA LEU A 17 6.85 -14.95 8.44
C LEU A 17 7.23 -14.31 7.09
N ARG A 18 8.28 -14.79 6.42
CA ARG A 18 8.70 -14.30 5.09
C ARG A 18 7.78 -14.76 3.95
N ILE A 19 6.93 -15.76 4.19
CA ILE A 19 5.96 -16.24 3.20
C ILE A 19 5.08 -15.09 2.74
N THR A 20 4.94 -14.94 1.42
CA THR A 20 4.18 -13.89 0.77
C THR A 20 2.97 -14.45 0.00
N THR A 21 2.16 -13.58 -0.60
CA THR A 21 1.07 -13.98 -1.49
C THR A 21 1.55 -14.67 -2.77
N ARG A 22 2.84 -14.64 -3.08
CA ARG A 22 3.44 -15.43 -4.18
C ARG A 22 3.58 -16.90 -3.80
N ASP A 23 3.76 -17.20 -2.52
CA ASP A 23 3.94 -18.55 -1.97
C ASP A 23 2.59 -19.17 -1.57
N GLU A 24 1.70 -18.37 -0.98
CA GLU A 24 0.33 -18.74 -0.63
C GLU A 24 -0.64 -17.67 -1.17
N PRO A 25 -1.26 -17.92 -2.33
CA PRO A 25 -2.17 -16.95 -2.97
C PRO A 25 -3.47 -16.69 -2.19
N ASP A 26 -3.88 -17.63 -1.35
CA ASP A 26 -5.05 -17.46 -0.48
C ASP A 26 -4.67 -16.54 0.70
N TYR A 27 -5.11 -15.28 0.59
CA TYR A 27 -4.79 -14.26 1.58
C TYR A 27 -5.29 -14.60 2.99
N ASP A 28 -6.50 -15.16 3.12
CA ASP A 28 -7.06 -15.53 4.40
C ASP A 28 -6.26 -16.64 5.07
N LYS A 29 -5.84 -17.64 4.29
CA LYS A 29 -5.00 -18.73 4.76
C LYS A 29 -3.62 -18.21 5.17
N LEU A 30 -3.02 -17.34 4.38
CA LEU A 30 -1.74 -16.72 4.70
C LEU A 30 -1.83 -15.89 6.00
N MET A 31 -2.88 -15.08 6.15
CA MET A 31 -3.05 -14.28 7.36
C MET A 31 -3.30 -15.14 8.61
N ARG A 32 -4.13 -16.18 8.53
CA ARG A 32 -4.32 -17.14 9.64
C ARG A 32 -3.01 -17.78 10.06
N PHE A 33 -2.23 -18.25 9.09
CA PHE A 33 -0.91 -18.84 9.35
C PHE A 33 0.02 -17.87 10.08
N ARG A 34 0.04 -16.60 9.67
CA ARG A 34 0.84 -15.55 10.33
C ARG A 34 0.35 -15.28 11.76
N LEU A 35 -0.96 -15.16 11.97
CA LEU A 35 -1.54 -14.92 13.29
C LEU A 35 -1.26 -16.09 14.26
N ASP A 36 -1.34 -17.33 13.78
CA ASP A 36 -1.00 -18.52 14.57
C ASP A 36 0.47 -18.50 15.04
N ILE A 37 1.39 -17.99 14.21
CA ILE A 37 2.78 -17.80 14.60
C ILE A 37 2.91 -16.70 15.65
N LEU A 38 2.28 -15.54 15.43
CA LEU A 38 2.34 -14.42 16.38
C LEU A 38 1.82 -14.82 17.75
N ASP A 39 0.68 -15.54 17.78
CA ASP A 39 0.09 -16.02 19.03
C ASP A 39 1.01 -16.99 19.78
N ARG A 40 1.54 -18.00 19.06
CA ARG A 40 2.45 -18.98 19.64
C ARG A 40 3.74 -18.37 20.20
N GLU A 41 4.29 -17.36 19.52
CA GLU A 41 5.54 -16.69 19.90
C GLU A 41 5.29 -15.49 20.81
N GLY A 42 4.04 -15.16 21.14
CA GLY A 42 3.67 -14.05 22.03
C GLY A 42 4.01 -12.66 21.44
N ILE A 43 4.01 -12.53 20.10
CA ILE A 43 4.32 -11.27 19.41
C ILE A 43 3.06 -10.42 19.31
N THR A 44 3.11 -9.25 19.92
CA THR A 44 2.00 -8.30 19.97
C THR A 44 2.01 -7.34 18.79
N ILE A 45 0.90 -6.58 18.63
CA ILE A 45 0.87 -5.47 17.67
C ILE A 45 1.93 -4.40 18.00
N ASP A 46 2.22 -4.18 19.28
CA ASP A 46 3.18 -3.17 19.71
C ASP A 46 4.62 -3.54 19.28
N ASP A 47 4.95 -4.85 19.32
CA ASP A 47 6.23 -5.36 18.81
C ASP A 47 6.36 -5.12 17.29
N ILE A 48 5.29 -5.40 16.53
CA ILE A 48 5.26 -5.18 15.08
C ILE A 48 5.36 -3.67 14.77
N GLN A 49 4.63 -2.83 15.49
CA GLN A 49 4.68 -1.38 15.31
C GLN A 49 6.07 -0.83 15.63
N GLN A 50 6.79 -1.38 16.59
CA GLN A 50 8.17 -1.00 16.89
C GLN A 50 9.08 -1.33 15.69
N VAL A 51 8.94 -2.52 15.08
CA VAL A 51 9.68 -2.88 13.87
C VAL A 51 9.42 -1.87 12.75
N ILE A 52 8.15 -1.57 12.49
CA ILE A 52 7.76 -0.61 11.43
C ILE A 52 8.27 0.80 11.73
N ALA A 53 8.28 1.21 13.01
CA ALA A 53 8.81 2.50 13.42
C ALA A 53 10.33 2.66 13.17
N GLU A 54 11.09 1.56 13.13
CA GLU A 54 12.52 1.56 12.76
C GLU A 54 12.73 1.60 11.23
N MET A 55 11.73 1.17 10.43
CA MET A 55 11.81 1.18 8.97
C MET A 55 11.87 2.62 8.43
N LYS A 56 12.54 2.81 7.31
CA LYS A 56 12.64 4.10 6.64
C LYS A 56 11.72 4.12 5.40
N PRO A 57 11.09 5.26 5.10
CA PRO A 57 10.47 5.45 3.79
C PRO A 57 11.49 5.25 2.67
N LEU A 58 11.01 4.96 1.47
CA LEU A 58 11.86 4.96 0.28
C LEU A 58 12.53 6.35 0.13
N PRO A 59 13.79 6.40 -0.32
CA PRO A 59 14.47 7.67 -0.56
C PRO A 59 13.65 8.58 -1.49
N GLY A 60 13.47 9.83 -1.10
CA GLY A 60 12.69 10.81 -1.86
C GLY A 60 11.17 10.69 -1.76
N ALA A 61 10.63 9.72 -1.01
CA ALA A 61 9.19 9.52 -0.93
C ALA A 61 8.45 10.67 -0.22
N LEU A 62 9.04 11.24 0.83
CA LEU A 62 8.43 12.38 1.53
C LEU A 62 8.44 13.63 0.65
N GLU A 63 9.58 13.92 0.03
CA GLU A 63 9.75 15.07 -0.89
C GLU A 63 8.80 14.95 -2.09
N PHE A 64 8.64 13.76 -2.65
CA PHE A 64 7.68 13.48 -3.71
C PHE A 64 6.24 13.75 -3.24
N LEU A 65 5.84 13.21 -2.09
CA LEU A 65 4.50 13.42 -1.54
C LEU A 65 4.23 14.91 -1.24
N ASP A 66 5.24 15.65 -0.77
CA ASP A 66 5.11 17.07 -0.51
C ASP A 66 4.92 17.87 -1.82
N ALA A 67 5.67 17.52 -2.88
CA ALA A 67 5.53 18.12 -4.19
C ALA A 67 4.13 17.89 -4.79
N VAL A 68 3.62 16.66 -4.70
CA VAL A 68 2.28 16.32 -5.20
C VAL A 68 1.20 17.00 -4.38
N ARG A 69 1.28 16.96 -3.03
CA ARG A 69 0.30 17.60 -2.13
C ARG A 69 0.24 19.11 -2.24
N ALA A 70 1.31 19.74 -2.67
CA ALA A 70 1.32 21.19 -2.92
C ALA A 70 0.36 21.62 -4.04
N ARG A 71 -0.04 20.69 -4.91
CA ARG A 71 -0.87 20.96 -6.10
C ARG A 71 -2.18 20.18 -6.12
N TRP A 72 -2.20 18.94 -5.63
CA TRP A 72 -3.35 18.04 -5.72
C TRP A 72 -3.66 17.35 -4.40
N GLN A 73 -4.87 16.83 -4.28
CA GLN A 73 -5.25 15.95 -3.18
C GLN A 73 -4.61 14.57 -3.35
N VAL A 74 -4.03 14.04 -2.28
CA VAL A 74 -3.36 12.73 -2.29
C VAL A 74 -4.10 11.76 -1.38
N LEU A 75 -4.49 10.62 -1.94
CA LEU A 75 -5.00 9.47 -1.22
C LEU A 75 -4.03 8.31 -1.39
N VAL A 76 -3.65 7.67 -0.29
CA VAL A 76 -2.92 6.41 -0.31
C VAL A 76 -3.94 5.28 -0.14
N LEU A 77 -4.00 4.38 -1.12
CA LEU A 77 -4.89 3.23 -1.11
C LEU A 77 -4.03 1.97 -0.97
N SER A 78 -4.26 1.16 0.07
CA SER A 78 -3.39 0.04 0.37
C SER A 78 -4.18 -1.14 0.96
N ASP A 79 -3.77 -2.36 0.60
CA ASP A 79 -4.33 -3.60 1.16
C ASP A 79 -3.65 -3.98 2.49
N THR A 80 -2.95 -3.05 3.13
CA THR A 80 -2.40 -3.16 4.48
C THR A 80 -3.46 -2.85 5.55
N PHE A 81 -3.03 -2.73 6.80
CA PHE A 81 -3.85 -2.38 7.95
C PHE A 81 -3.43 -1.03 8.54
N TYR A 82 -4.36 -0.28 9.13
CA TYR A 82 -4.05 1.01 9.76
C TYR A 82 -2.97 0.89 10.82
N GLU A 83 -3.03 -0.17 11.63
CA GLU A 83 -2.11 -0.41 12.73
C GLU A 83 -0.66 -0.64 12.24
N PHE A 84 -0.50 -1.19 11.02
CA PHE A 84 0.81 -1.31 10.37
C PHE A 84 1.21 -0.03 9.64
N GLY A 85 0.25 0.69 9.08
CA GLY A 85 0.51 1.92 8.34
C GLY A 85 0.94 3.09 9.21
N GLU A 86 0.36 3.23 10.40
CA GLU A 86 0.48 4.42 11.25
C GLU A 86 1.92 4.87 11.53
N PRO A 87 2.88 4.01 11.94
CA PRO A 87 4.25 4.46 12.20
C PRO A 87 4.96 4.97 10.93
N MET A 88 4.66 4.40 9.77
CA MET A 88 5.23 4.84 8.49
C MET A 88 4.59 6.13 8.00
N LEU A 89 3.26 6.27 8.13
CA LEU A 89 2.53 7.47 7.76
C LEU A 89 3.00 8.71 8.53
N ALA A 90 3.36 8.53 9.80
CA ALA A 90 3.93 9.61 10.61
C ALA A 90 5.19 10.21 9.97
N LYS A 91 6.02 9.37 9.33
CA LYS A 91 7.24 9.79 8.62
C LYS A 91 6.97 10.41 7.25
N LEU A 92 5.80 10.16 6.67
CA LEU A 92 5.38 10.64 5.35
C LEU A 92 4.45 11.86 5.42
N GLY A 93 4.40 12.55 6.59
CA GLY A 93 3.57 13.73 6.78
C GLY A 93 2.06 13.41 6.84
N ARG A 94 1.70 12.19 7.26
CA ARG A 94 0.32 11.72 7.49
C ARG A 94 -0.61 11.93 6.28
N PRO A 95 -0.30 11.37 5.10
CA PRO A 95 -1.24 11.40 3.99
C PRO A 95 -2.53 10.66 4.38
N THR A 96 -3.64 11.01 3.73
CA THR A 96 -4.89 10.25 3.90
C THR A 96 -4.66 8.82 3.42
N LEU A 97 -4.91 7.85 4.30
CA LEU A 97 -4.79 6.42 4.00
C LEU A 97 -6.18 5.77 4.04
N TYR A 98 -6.51 4.98 3.02
CA TYR A 98 -7.59 4.01 3.04
C TYR A 98 -6.99 2.61 2.98
N CYS A 99 -7.25 1.83 4.01
CA CYS A 99 -6.80 0.45 4.13
C CYS A 99 -7.75 -0.36 5.03
N HIS A 100 -7.32 -1.52 5.48
CA HIS A 100 -8.09 -2.42 6.32
C HIS A 100 -7.81 -2.20 7.81
N ASP A 101 -8.52 -2.92 8.67
CA ASP A 101 -8.37 -2.84 10.12
C ASP A 101 -7.97 -4.21 10.69
N LEU A 102 -7.09 -4.23 11.69
CA LEU A 102 -6.85 -5.41 12.52
C LEU A 102 -7.87 -5.48 13.66
N VAL A 103 -8.10 -6.67 14.15
CA VAL A 103 -8.83 -6.90 15.41
C VAL A 103 -7.80 -7.19 16.49
N ILE A 104 -7.66 -6.27 17.43
CA ILE A 104 -6.64 -6.35 18.48
C ILE A 104 -7.35 -6.55 19.82
N ASP A 105 -6.89 -7.53 20.58
CA ASP A 105 -7.32 -7.71 21.95
C ASP A 105 -6.79 -6.57 22.84
N ALA A 106 -7.68 -5.93 23.58
CA ALA A 106 -7.35 -4.71 24.32
C ALA A 106 -6.41 -4.94 25.53
N GLU A 107 -6.44 -6.14 26.12
CA GLU A 107 -5.64 -6.48 27.29
C GLU A 107 -4.29 -7.07 26.90
N SER A 108 -4.30 -8.11 26.05
CA SER A 108 -3.07 -8.81 25.63
C SER A 108 -2.31 -8.10 24.51
N ARG A 109 -2.96 -7.19 23.78
CA ARG A 109 -2.42 -6.54 22.59
C ARG A 109 -2.12 -7.51 21.42
N MET A 110 -2.63 -8.74 21.52
CA MET A 110 -2.52 -9.73 20.45
C MET A 110 -3.45 -9.41 19.28
N ILE A 111 -3.03 -9.76 18.07
CA ILE A 111 -3.86 -9.65 16.88
C ILE A 111 -4.73 -10.90 16.79
N SER A 112 -6.04 -10.74 17.00
CA SER A 112 -7.01 -11.84 16.98
C SER A 112 -7.72 -12.04 15.64
N GLY A 113 -7.50 -11.13 14.68
CA GLY A 113 -8.10 -11.20 13.35
C GLY A 113 -7.93 -9.91 12.55
N TRP A 114 -8.67 -9.82 11.46
CA TRP A 114 -8.69 -8.65 10.59
C TRP A 114 -10.07 -8.40 10.01
N LYS A 115 -10.29 -7.18 9.53
CA LYS A 115 -11.52 -6.76 8.85
C LYS A 115 -11.15 -6.16 7.50
N ILE A 116 -11.54 -6.81 6.42
CA ILE A 116 -11.48 -6.22 5.08
C ILE A 116 -12.56 -5.15 5.00
N ARG A 117 -12.18 -3.90 4.76
CA ARG A 117 -13.09 -2.76 4.66
C ARG A 117 -14.03 -2.91 3.48
N LEU A 118 -13.47 -3.22 2.32
CA LEU A 118 -14.17 -3.44 1.06
C LEU A 118 -13.27 -4.25 0.14
N GLU A 119 -13.83 -5.24 -0.54
CA GLU A 119 -13.14 -5.93 -1.63
C GLU A 119 -12.86 -4.95 -2.77
N ASP A 120 -11.67 -5.06 -3.39
CA ASP A 120 -11.20 -4.15 -4.44
C ASP A 120 -11.39 -2.66 -4.08
N GLN A 121 -11.06 -2.31 -2.84
CA GLN A 121 -11.27 -0.96 -2.30
C GLN A 121 -10.56 0.13 -3.12
N LYS A 122 -9.45 -0.20 -3.78
CA LYS A 122 -8.69 0.73 -4.63
C LYS A 122 -9.52 1.13 -5.84
N TYR A 123 -10.06 0.16 -6.56
CA TYR A 123 -10.99 0.38 -7.67
C TYR A 123 -12.23 1.15 -7.23
N ALA A 124 -12.90 0.68 -6.16
CA ALA A 124 -14.13 1.29 -5.65
C ALA A 124 -13.92 2.74 -5.22
N THR A 125 -12.75 3.08 -4.66
CA THR A 125 -12.42 4.46 -4.29
C THR A 125 -12.32 5.35 -5.52
N VAL A 126 -11.62 4.91 -6.57
CA VAL A 126 -11.48 5.67 -7.82
C VAL A 126 -12.84 5.88 -8.49
N GLU A 127 -13.66 4.83 -8.60
CA GLU A 127 -15.01 4.94 -9.16
C GLU A 127 -15.89 5.90 -8.34
N GLY A 128 -15.81 5.84 -7.00
CA GLY A 128 -16.55 6.77 -6.14
C GLY A 128 -16.13 8.23 -6.35
N LEU A 129 -14.84 8.50 -6.48
CA LEU A 129 -14.33 9.85 -6.77
C LEU A 129 -14.78 10.33 -8.16
N ARG A 130 -14.74 9.47 -9.17
CA ARG A 130 -15.23 9.79 -10.51
C ARG A 130 -16.75 10.07 -10.53
N ALA A 131 -17.52 9.30 -9.78
CA ALA A 131 -18.96 9.54 -9.63
C ALA A 131 -19.28 10.89 -8.99
N MET A 132 -18.34 11.43 -8.20
CA MET A 132 -18.40 12.80 -7.65
C MET A 132 -17.78 13.85 -8.57
N ASN A 133 -17.46 13.50 -9.82
CA ASN A 133 -16.85 14.37 -10.84
C ASN A 133 -15.41 14.82 -10.56
N PHE A 134 -14.68 14.12 -9.67
CA PHE A 134 -13.26 14.37 -9.55
C PHE A 134 -12.48 13.82 -10.75
N LYS A 135 -11.50 14.56 -11.21
CA LYS A 135 -10.46 14.04 -12.09
C LYS A 135 -9.53 13.17 -11.24
N THR A 136 -9.29 11.95 -11.68
CA THR A 136 -8.52 10.97 -10.92
C THR A 136 -7.30 10.51 -11.71
N LEU A 137 -6.17 10.46 -11.05
CA LEU A 137 -4.93 9.91 -11.55
C LEU A 137 -4.49 8.85 -10.55
N ALA A 138 -4.21 7.65 -11.02
CA ALA A 138 -3.83 6.52 -10.16
C ALA A 138 -2.41 6.05 -10.47
N VAL A 139 -1.68 5.65 -9.43
CA VAL A 139 -0.33 5.10 -9.52
C VAL A 139 -0.30 3.78 -8.76
N GLY A 140 0.29 2.76 -9.36
CA GLY A 140 0.45 1.44 -8.76
C GLY A 140 1.67 0.71 -9.29
N ASP A 141 2.02 -0.45 -8.72
CA ASP A 141 3.22 -1.21 -9.08
C ASP A 141 2.95 -2.68 -9.40
N SER A 142 1.72 -3.15 -9.23
CA SER A 142 1.43 -4.58 -9.25
C SER A 142 0.04 -4.91 -9.79
N TYR A 143 -0.23 -6.21 -9.97
CA TYR A 143 -1.51 -6.71 -10.51
C TYR A 143 -2.73 -6.21 -9.74
N ASN A 144 -2.67 -6.14 -8.42
CA ASN A 144 -3.79 -5.69 -7.59
C ASN A 144 -4.08 -4.19 -7.73
N ASP A 145 -3.27 -3.44 -8.48
CA ASP A 145 -3.51 -2.03 -8.79
C ASP A 145 -4.17 -1.83 -10.16
N THR A 146 -4.13 -2.83 -11.04
CA THR A 146 -4.51 -2.66 -12.45
C THR A 146 -5.97 -2.25 -12.64
N ASN A 147 -6.89 -2.75 -11.82
CA ASN A 147 -8.30 -2.32 -11.85
C ASN A 147 -8.43 -0.83 -11.48
N MET A 148 -7.71 -0.38 -10.43
CA MET A 148 -7.66 1.02 -10.02
C MET A 148 -7.08 1.90 -11.13
N LEU A 149 -5.96 1.47 -11.74
CA LEU A 149 -5.31 2.20 -12.84
C LEU A 149 -6.24 2.34 -14.05
N ALA A 150 -6.94 1.27 -14.43
CA ALA A 150 -7.88 1.26 -15.53
C ALA A 150 -9.13 2.12 -15.26
N ALA A 151 -9.57 2.19 -14.01
CA ALA A 151 -10.71 3.01 -13.62
C ALA A 151 -10.39 4.51 -13.59
N ALA A 152 -9.16 4.91 -13.37
CA ALA A 152 -8.77 6.31 -13.30
C ALA A 152 -8.83 7.01 -14.67
N HIS A 153 -8.84 8.34 -14.70
CA HIS A 153 -8.71 9.10 -15.95
C HIS A 153 -7.30 8.94 -16.56
N SER A 154 -6.29 8.71 -15.71
CA SER A 154 -4.95 8.33 -16.11
C SER A 154 -4.37 7.36 -15.08
N GLY A 155 -3.86 6.21 -15.55
CA GLY A 155 -3.14 5.23 -14.74
C GLY A 155 -1.66 5.21 -15.09
N ILE A 156 -0.78 5.10 -14.10
CA ILE A 156 0.68 5.05 -14.27
C ILE A 156 1.23 3.87 -13.47
N LEU A 157 2.11 3.10 -14.09
CA LEU A 157 2.86 2.03 -13.41
C LEU A 157 4.22 2.57 -12.93
N MET A 158 4.50 2.39 -11.63
CA MET A 158 5.75 2.81 -11.00
C MET A 158 6.57 1.59 -10.62
N ASP A 159 7.72 1.41 -11.28
CA ASP A 159 8.67 0.30 -11.04
C ASP A 159 7.99 -1.09 -10.97
N PRO A 160 7.09 -1.42 -11.92
CA PRO A 160 6.37 -2.69 -11.92
C PRO A 160 7.28 -3.85 -12.33
N PRO A 161 6.98 -5.10 -11.93
CA PRO A 161 7.66 -6.27 -12.46
C PRO A 161 7.34 -6.47 -13.94
N GLN A 162 8.26 -7.12 -14.69
CA GLN A 162 8.18 -7.24 -16.14
C GLN A 162 6.90 -7.91 -16.64
N ASN A 163 6.40 -8.90 -15.93
CA ASN A 163 5.15 -9.58 -16.28
C ASN A 163 3.91 -8.66 -16.25
N VAL A 164 3.91 -7.65 -15.37
CA VAL A 164 2.83 -6.63 -15.35
C VAL A 164 2.96 -5.71 -16.56
N ILE A 165 4.17 -5.31 -16.94
CA ILE A 165 4.42 -4.51 -18.15
C ILE A 165 3.93 -5.25 -19.40
N ASP A 166 4.27 -6.53 -19.52
CA ASP A 166 3.94 -7.36 -20.68
C ASP A 166 2.42 -7.54 -20.84
N GLU A 167 1.70 -7.65 -19.74
CA GLU A 167 0.24 -7.87 -19.76
C GLU A 167 -0.54 -6.55 -19.90
N PHE A 168 -0.01 -5.45 -19.38
CA PHE A 168 -0.66 -4.12 -19.42
C PHE A 168 0.18 -3.05 -20.14
N PRO A 169 0.57 -3.28 -21.39
CA PRO A 169 1.50 -2.39 -22.13
C PRO A 169 0.93 -1.01 -22.45
N HIS A 170 -0.34 -0.79 -22.19
CA HIS A 170 -1.02 0.49 -22.43
C HIS A 170 -0.83 1.50 -21.29
N PHE A 171 -0.38 1.07 -20.10
CA PHE A 171 -0.04 2.01 -19.03
C PHE A 171 1.38 2.54 -19.22
N PRO A 172 1.59 3.86 -19.09
CA PRO A 172 2.94 4.41 -19.03
C PRO A 172 3.69 3.86 -17.81
N VAL A 173 4.96 3.53 -18.00
CA VAL A 173 5.84 2.97 -16.96
C VAL A 173 6.90 4.00 -16.60
N VAL A 174 7.11 4.23 -15.32
CA VAL A 174 8.15 5.10 -14.76
C VAL A 174 8.96 4.35 -13.70
N GLN A 175 10.23 4.74 -13.48
CA GLN A 175 11.15 3.97 -12.64
C GLN A 175 11.51 4.67 -11.32
N ASN A 176 11.21 5.96 -11.17
CA ASN A 176 11.59 6.74 -10.00
C ASN A 176 10.64 7.91 -9.76
N HIS A 177 10.74 8.53 -8.58
CA HIS A 177 9.87 9.62 -8.17
C HIS A 177 9.94 10.85 -9.09
N ALA A 178 11.09 11.15 -9.70
CA ALA A 178 11.22 12.30 -10.61
C ALA A 178 10.44 12.05 -11.92
N GLU A 179 10.59 10.87 -12.51
CA GLU A 179 9.82 10.45 -13.69
C GLU A 179 8.32 10.39 -13.36
N LEU A 180 7.96 9.88 -12.18
CA LEU A 180 6.57 9.82 -11.75
C LEU A 180 5.96 11.22 -11.62
N LEU A 181 6.67 12.17 -11.01
CA LEU A 181 6.17 13.54 -10.88
C LEU A 181 5.94 14.18 -12.26
N ALA A 182 6.90 14.02 -13.18
CA ALA A 182 6.77 14.53 -14.56
C ALA A 182 5.57 13.88 -15.30
N ALA A 183 5.35 12.58 -15.13
CA ALA A 183 4.22 11.87 -15.73
C ALA A 183 2.88 12.33 -15.14
N ILE A 184 2.81 12.58 -13.83
CA ILE A 184 1.64 13.15 -13.16
C ILE A 184 1.33 14.54 -13.70
N GLU A 185 2.33 15.41 -13.83
CA GLU A 185 2.16 16.77 -14.36
C GLU A 185 1.62 16.75 -15.79
N ALA A 186 2.22 15.93 -16.67
CA ALA A 186 1.76 15.79 -18.05
C ALA A 186 0.33 15.24 -18.15
N ALA A 187 -0.03 14.27 -17.29
CA ALA A 187 -1.38 13.73 -17.23
C ALA A 187 -2.39 14.77 -16.73
N ALA A 188 -2.06 15.54 -15.69
CA ALA A 188 -2.89 16.61 -15.16
C ALA A 188 -3.15 17.69 -16.22
N GLU A 189 -2.13 18.14 -16.93
CA GLU A 189 -2.26 19.10 -18.05
C GLU A 189 -3.21 18.57 -19.13
N SER A 190 -3.12 17.28 -19.47
CA SER A 190 -4.01 16.65 -20.46
C SER A 190 -5.46 16.59 -20.02
N LEU A 191 -5.72 16.60 -18.71
CA LEU A 191 -7.05 16.62 -18.09
C LEU A 191 -7.59 18.03 -17.86
N GLY A 192 -6.78 19.06 -18.16
CA GLY A 192 -7.16 20.48 -18.05
C GLY A 192 -7.06 21.03 -16.62
N GLU A 193 -6.13 20.48 -15.82
CA GLU A 193 -5.84 20.90 -14.45
C GLU A 193 -4.53 21.73 -14.36
#